data_c57149c4e9424dcb3a56bc85d674aa52
#
_entry.id   c57149c4e9424dcb3a56bc85d674aa52
#
_cell.length_a   1.000
_cell.length_b   1.000
_cell.length_c   1.000
_cell.angle_alpha   90.00
_cell.angle_beta   90.00
_cell.angle_gamma   90.00
#
_symmetry.space_group_name_H-M   'P 1'
#
loop_
_entity.id
_entity.type
_entity.pdbx_description
1 polymer ?
#
loop_
_entity_poly.entity_id
_entity_poly.type
_entity_poly.pdbx_seq_one_letter_code
_entity_poly.pdbx_strand_id
1 'polypeptide(L)'
;DGPDIIFWAHDRFGGYAQSGLLAEITPDKAFQDKLYPFTWDAVRYNGKLIAYPIAVEALSLIYNKDLLPNPPKTWEEIPALDKELKAKGKSALMFNLQEPYFTWPLIAADGGYAFKYENGKYDIKDVGVDNAGAKAGLTFLVDLIKNKHMNADTDYSIAEAAFNKGETAMTINGPW
;
A
#
# COMPACT_ATOMS: atom_id res chain seq x y z
N ASP A 1 -3.68 -28.71 -13.53
CA ASP A 1 -4.37 -28.77 -12.25
C ASP A 1 -4.23 -27.46 -11.53
N GLY A 2 -5.35 -26.81 -11.21
CA GLY A 2 -5.38 -25.56 -10.54
C GLY A 2 -6.80 -25.01 -10.58
N PRO A 3 -7.03 -23.79 -10.02
CA PRO A 3 -8.36 -23.20 -10.02
C PRO A 3 -8.77 -22.75 -11.43
N ASP A 4 -10.05 -22.70 -11.67
CA ASP A 4 -10.61 -22.16 -12.92
C ASP A 4 -10.66 -20.65 -12.91
N ILE A 5 -10.77 -20.02 -11.73
CA ILE A 5 -10.87 -18.57 -11.56
C ILE A 5 -9.97 -18.15 -10.41
N ILE A 6 -9.23 -17.04 -10.59
CA ILE A 6 -8.33 -16.48 -9.60
C ILE A 6 -8.73 -15.04 -9.32
N PHE A 7 -8.82 -14.66 -8.02
CA PHE A 7 -8.96 -13.29 -7.58
C PHE A 7 -7.64 -12.86 -6.92
N TRP A 8 -6.98 -11.87 -7.48
CA TRP A 8 -5.71 -11.38 -6.92
C TRP A 8 -5.45 -9.94 -7.37
N ALA A 9 -4.43 -9.33 -6.77
CA ALA A 9 -4.00 -8.00 -7.17
C ALA A 9 -3.47 -8.02 -8.62
N HIS A 10 -3.82 -7.00 -9.38
CA HIS A 10 -3.56 -6.92 -10.83
C HIS A 10 -2.08 -6.98 -11.19
N ASP A 11 -1.21 -6.47 -10.33
CA ASP A 11 0.22 -6.35 -10.62
C ASP A 11 0.96 -7.70 -10.67
N ARG A 12 0.30 -8.79 -10.31
CA ARG A 12 0.83 -10.15 -10.46
C ARG A 12 0.43 -10.81 -11.78
N PHE A 13 -0.58 -10.28 -12.45
CA PHE A 13 -1.19 -10.96 -13.59
C PHE A 13 -0.33 -10.94 -14.85
N GLY A 14 0.53 -9.94 -15.03
CA GLY A 14 1.48 -9.93 -16.14
C GLY A 14 2.39 -11.16 -16.13
N GLY A 15 2.93 -11.51 -14.97
CA GLY A 15 3.75 -12.70 -14.80
C GLY A 15 2.97 -14.00 -15.04
N TYR A 16 1.73 -14.06 -14.57
CA TYR A 16 0.86 -15.21 -14.81
C TYR A 16 0.55 -15.38 -16.29
N ALA A 17 0.26 -14.27 -16.99
CA ALA A 17 -0.02 -14.29 -18.42
C ALA A 17 1.21 -14.73 -19.21
N GLN A 18 2.39 -14.24 -18.85
CA GLN A 18 3.64 -14.64 -19.52
C GLN A 18 3.91 -16.13 -19.37
N SER A 19 3.53 -16.71 -18.25
CA SER A 19 3.66 -18.15 -17.99
C SER A 19 2.54 -18.98 -18.61
N GLY A 20 1.61 -18.36 -19.35
CA GLY A 20 0.53 -19.06 -20.02
C GLY A 20 -0.60 -19.52 -19.10
N LEU A 21 -0.72 -18.93 -17.91
CA LEU A 21 -1.69 -19.36 -16.90
C LEU A 21 -3.07 -18.73 -17.06
N LEU A 22 -3.19 -17.65 -17.86
CA LEU A 22 -4.43 -16.87 -17.98
C LEU A 22 -4.96 -16.94 -19.40
N ALA A 23 -6.27 -17.09 -19.53
CA ALA A 23 -6.94 -16.99 -20.82
C ALA A 23 -7.18 -15.53 -21.17
N GLU A 24 -7.07 -15.17 -22.45
CA GLU A 24 -7.50 -13.87 -22.93
C GLU A 24 -9.00 -13.76 -22.75
N ILE A 25 -9.47 -12.58 -22.30
CA ILE A 25 -10.90 -12.29 -22.19
C ILE A 25 -11.33 -11.35 -23.31
N THR A 26 -12.61 -11.46 -23.69
CA THR A 26 -13.16 -10.70 -24.80
C THR A 26 -14.47 -10.03 -24.43
N PRO A 27 -14.47 -9.13 -23.42
CA PRO A 27 -15.69 -8.39 -23.07
C PRO A 27 -16.08 -7.45 -24.21
N ASP A 28 -17.39 -7.32 -24.45
CA ASP A 28 -17.88 -6.39 -25.47
C ASP A 28 -17.75 -4.93 -24.99
N LYS A 29 -17.99 -3.99 -25.92
CA LYS A 29 -17.86 -2.57 -25.60
C LYS A 29 -18.85 -2.13 -24.54
N ALA A 30 -20.07 -2.63 -24.56
CA ALA A 30 -21.09 -2.26 -23.58
C ALA A 30 -20.66 -2.65 -22.16
N PHE A 31 -20.06 -3.81 -22.01
CA PHE A 31 -19.50 -4.24 -20.72
C PHE A 31 -18.30 -3.37 -20.34
N GLN A 32 -17.37 -3.14 -21.28
CA GLN A 32 -16.18 -2.32 -20.99
C GLN A 32 -16.55 -0.91 -20.56
N ASP A 33 -17.60 -0.34 -21.11
CA ASP A 33 -18.04 1.02 -20.77
C ASP A 33 -18.61 1.12 -19.34
N LYS A 34 -18.91 0.01 -18.69
CA LYS A 34 -19.43 0.00 -17.33
C LYS A 34 -18.34 0.19 -16.27
N LEU A 35 -17.08 0.00 -16.63
CA LEU A 35 -15.95 0.09 -15.71
C LEU A 35 -15.06 1.27 -16.10
N TYR A 36 -14.34 1.81 -15.13
CA TYR A 36 -13.42 2.92 -15.38
C TYR A 36 -12.31 2.48 -16.35
N PRO A 37 -11.96 3.32 -17.34
CA PRO A 37 -10.94 2.96 -18.34
C PRO A 37 -9.62 2.51 -17.75
N PHE A 38 -9.16 3.14 -16.67
CA PHE A 38 -7.88 2.77 -16.07
C PHE A 38 -7.87 1.35 -15.50
N THR A 39 -9.03 0.80 -15.12
CA THR A 39 -9.12 -0.57 -14.63
C THR A 39 -8.84 -1.59 -15.73
N TRP A 40 -9.25 -1.27 -16.96
CA TRP A 40 -8.91 -2.10 -18.12
C TRP A 40 -7.43 -2.02 -18.44
N ASP A 41 -6.83 -0.84 -18.32
CA ASP A 41 -5.38 -0.69 -18.53
C ASP A 41 -4.58 -1.54 -17.54
N ALA A 42 -5.06 -1.66 -16.31
CA ALA A 42 -4.43 -2.46 -15.27
C ALA A 42 -4.40 -3.96 -15.60
N VAL A 43 -5.31 -4.45 -16.41
CA VAL A 43 -5.44 -5.88 -16.75
C VAL A 43 -5.11 -6.18 -18.21
N ARG A 44 -4.36 -5.28 -18.86
CA ARG A 44 -3.90 -5.48 -20.25
C ARG A 44 -2.43 -5.89 -20.25
N TYR A 45 -2.14 -6.99 -20.91
CA TYR A 45 -0.78 -7.50 -21.07
C TYR A 45 -0.52 -7.76 -22.56
N ASN A 46 0.54 -7.15 -23.11
CA ASN A 46 0.88 -7.25 -24.54
C ASN A 46 -0.32 -6.95 -25.45
N GLY A 47 -1.10 -5.93 -25.10
CA GLY A 47 -2.25 -5.48 -25.86
C GLY A 47 -3.52 -6.31 -25.68
N LYS A 48 -3.49 -7.35 -24.84
CA LYS A 48 -4.62 -8.25 -24.61
C LYS A 48 -5.14 -8.13 -23.19
N LEU A 49 -6.45 -8.16 -23.03
CA LEU A 49 -7.09 -8.19 -21.72
C LEU A 49 -6.99 -9.61 -21.15
N ILE A 50 -6.51 -9.73 -19.93
CA ILE A 50 -6.23 -11.02 -19.28
C ILE A 50 -7.00 -11.23 -17.98
N ALA A 51 -7.81 -10.27 -17.57
CA ALA A 51 -8.63 -10.37 -16.38
C ALA A 51 -9.77 -9.36 -16.40
N TYR A 52 -10.78 -9.60 -15.56
CA TYR A 52 -11.87 -8.67 -15.30
C TYR A 52 -11.56 -7.89 -14.02
N PRO A 53 -11.62 -6.55 -14.04
CA PRO A 53 -11.52 -5.78 -12.81
C PRO A 53 -12.71 -6.04 -11.88
N ILE A 54 -12.46 -6.10 -10.58
CA ILE A 54 -13.49 -6.30 -9.56
C ILE A 54 -13.67 -5.05 -8.71
N ALA A 55 -12.56 -4.51 -8.21
CA ALA A 55 -12.59 -3.37 -7.28
C ALA A 55 -11.28 -2.59 -7.39
N VAL A 56 -11.32 -1.33 -6.98
CA VAL A 56 -10.13 -0.49 -6.82
C VAL A 56 -9.89 -0.31 -5.34
N GLU A 57 -8.67 -0.58 -4.91
CA GLU A 57 -8.26 -0.49 -3.52
C GLU A 57 -7.02 0.38 -3.38
N ALA A 58 -6.89 1.04 -2.25
CA ALA A 58 -5.70 1.79 -1.89
C ALA A 58 -5.52 1.77 -0.38
N LEU A 59 -4.26 1.76 0.07
CA LEU A 59 -3.95 1.98 1.47
C LEU A 59 -4.23 3.44 1.83
N SER A 60 -4.72 3.64 3.05
CA SER A 60 -4.99 4.96 3.60
C SER A 60 -4.57 5.01 5.06
N LEU A 61 -4.31 6.22 5.55
CA LEU A 61 -4.18 6.46 6.97
C LEU A 61 -5.58 6.46 7.59
N ILE A 62 -5.79 5.58 8.54
CA ILE A 62 -7.04 5.45 9.27
C ILE A 62 -6.80 5.93 10.69
N TYR A 63 -7.68 6.79 11.20
CA TYR A 63 -7.47 7.34 12.53
C TYR A 63 -8.73 7.27 13.39
N ASN A 64 -8.51 7.18 14.70
CA ASN A 64 -9.56 7.19 15.70
C ASN A 64 -9.88 8.62 16.07
N LYS A 65 -11.08 9.10 15.75
CA LYS A 65 -11.50 10.50 15.99
C LYS A 65 -11.58 10.86 17.47
N ASP A 66 -11.79 9.87 18.33
CA ASP A 66 -11.86 10.13 19.78
C ASP A 66 -10.47 10.38 20.36
N LEU A 67 -9.47 9.60 19.93
CA LEU A 67 -8.10 9.79 20.39
C LEU A 67 -7.41 10.96 19.66
N LEU A 68 -7.82 11.24 18.45
CA LEU A 68 -7.14 12.17 17.55
C LEU A 68 -8.17 12.94 16.72
N PRO A 69 -8.78 14.00 17.29
CA PRO A 69 -9.78 14.78 16.53
C PRO A 69 -9.22 15.43 15.27
N ASN A 70 -7.93 15.81 15.29
CA ASN A 70 -7.25 16.45 14.18
C ASN A 70 -6.05 15.59 13.79
N PRO A 71 -6.15 14.78 12.71
CA PRO A 71 -5.03 13.93 12.31
C PRO A 71 -3.85 14.78 11.81
N PRO A 72 -2.62 14.25 11.90
CA PRO A 72 -1.46 14.96 11.38
C PRO A 72 -1.55 15.10 9.86
N LYS A 73 -0.96 16.16 9.34
CA LYS A 73 -0.88 16.41 7.90
C LYS A 73 0.43 15.87 7.30
N THR A 74 1.43 15.63 8.14
CA THR A 74 2.75 15.18 7.73
C THR A 74 3.24 14.06 8.65
N TRP A 75 4.14 13.26 8.12
CA TRP A 75 4.81 12.22 8.91
C TRP A 75 5.61 12.81 10.07
N GLU A 76 6.22 13.97 9.85
CA GLU A 76 7.10 14.63 10.82
C GLU A 76 6.40 15.02 12.12
N GLU A 77 5.08 15.14 12.10
CA GLU A 77 4.29 15.44 13.31
C GLU A 77 4.13 14.24 14.23
N ILE A 78 4.36 13.03 13.73
CA ILE A 78 4.04 11.78 14.45
C ILE A 78 4.89 11.59 15.71
N PRO A 79 6.20 11.83 15.72
CA PRO A 79 6.99 11.67 16.96
C PRO A 79 6.45 12.48 18.15
N ALA A 80 6.14 13.76 17.95
CA ALA A 80 5.60 14.60 19.01
C ALA A 80 4.22 14.13 19.45
N LEU A 81 3.37 13.74 18.49
CA LEU A 81 2.04 13.21 18.76
C LEU A 81 2.10 11.91 19.57
N ASP A 82 3.03 11.03 19.24
CA ASP A 82 3.21 9.78 19.97
C ASP A 82 3.63 10.04 21.42
N LYS A 83 4.50 11.02 21.63
CA LYS A 83 4.93 11.40 22.97
C LYS A 83 3.74 11.85 23.83
N GLU A 84 2.86 12.66 23.27
CA GLU A 84 1.64 13.11 23.96
C GLU A 84 0.71 11.92 24.28
N LEU A 85 0.51 11.02 23.33
CA LEU A 85 -0.37 9.86 23.50
C LEU A 85 0.22 8.84 24.47
N LYS A 86 1.54 8.64 24.49
CA LYS A 86 2.22 7.76 25.45
C LYS A 86 2.00 8.20 26.89
N ALA A 87 1.90 9.50 27.12
CA ALA A 87 1.59 10.05 28.46
C ALA A 87 0.18 9.63 28.92
N LYS A 88 -0.70 9.26 28.02
CA LYS A 88 -2.07 8.80 28.28
C LYS A 88 -2.18 7.27 28.17
N GLY A 89 -1.07 6.56 28.05
CA GLY A 89 -1.07 5.11 27.88
C GLY A 89 -1.48 4.63 26.49
N LYS A 90 -1.42 5.51 25.49
CA LYS A 90 -1.77 5.21 24.10
C LYS A 90 -0.54 5.36 23.21
N SER A 91 -0.67 5.08 21.92
CA SER A 91 0.36 5.35 20.92
C SER A 91 -0.23 6.08 19.72
N ALA A 92 0.64 6.67 18.90
CA ALA A 92 0.18 7.43 17.74
C ALA A 92 -0.15 6.54 16.55
N LEU A 93 0.72 5.59 16.23
CA LEU A 93 0.62 4.85 14.97
C LEU A 93 1.13 3.43 15.14
N MET A 94 0.34 2.47 14.70
CA MET A 94 0.77 1.07 14.58
C MET A 94 0.25 0.53 13.24
N PHE A 95 1.12 -0.07 12.46
CA PHE A 95 0.73 -0.74 11.23
C PHE A 95 1.70 -1.88 10.94
N ASN A 96 1.36 -2.73 10.00
CA ASN A 96 2.15 -3.91 9.66
C ASN A 96 3.52 -3.51 9.10
N LEU A 97 4.59 -3.76 9.84
CA LEU A 97 5.96 -3.45 9.43
C LEU A 97 6.67 -4.64 8.75
N GLN A 98 5.99 -5.79 8.62
CA GLN A 98 6.60 -7.02 8.12
C GLN A 98 6.50 -7.16 6.60
N GLU A 99 5.60 -6.42 5.96
CA GLU A 99 5.35 -6.52 4.52
C GLU A 99 5.63 -5.21 3.81
N PRO A 100 6.39 -5.22 2.72
CA PRO A 100 6.71 -4.01 1.95
C PRO A 100 5.48 -3.25 1.47
N TYR A 101 4.37 -3.95 1.22
CA TYR A 101 3.12 -3.33 0.81
C TYR A 101 2.71 -2.19 1.74
N PHE A 102 2.87 -2.38 3.05
CA PHE A 102 2.46 -1.41 4.06
C PHE A 102 3.51 -0.32 4.33
N THR A 103 4.79 -0.62 4.16
CA THR A 103 5.86 0.36 4.38
C THR A 103 6.17 1.18 3.13
N TRP A 104 5.75 0.71 1.97
CA TRP A 104 6.03 1.35 0.69
C TRP A 104 5.54 2.80 0.59
N PRO A 105 4.34 3.17 1.09
CA PRO A 105 3.89 4.56 1.05
C PRO A 105 4.89 5.54 1.65
N LEU A 106 5.54 5.18 2.75
CA LEU A 106 6.55 6.03 3.39
C LEU A 106 7.83 6.11 2.55
N ILE A 107 8.25 5.00 1.97
CA ILE A 107 9.45 4.94 1.11
C ILE A 107 9.22 5.76 -0.17
N ALA A 108 8.01 5.73 -0.70
CA ALA A 108 7.67 6.43 -1.94
C ALA A 108 7.33 7.91 -1.73
N ALA A 109 6.99 8.32 -0.51
CA ALA A 109 6.43 9.65 -0.23
C ALA A 109 7.32 10.80 -0.73
N ASP A 110 8.63 10.65 -0.67
CA ASP A 110 9.59 11.70 -1.00
C ASP A 110 10.39 11.40 -2.28
N GLY A 111 9.95 10.42 -3.06
CA GLY A 111 10.51 10.14 -4.37
C GLY A 111 10.99 8.72 -4.62
N GLY A 112 10.88 7.80 -3.66
CA GLY A 112 11.16 6.38 -3.92
C GLY A 112 10.15 5.77 -4.89
N TYR A 113 10.59 4.84 -5.71
CA TYR A 113 9.71 4.10 -6.63
C TYR A 113 10.34 2.74 -6.94
N ALA A 114 9.53 1.81 -7.42
CA ALA A 114 10.02 0.50 -7.82
C ALA A 114 10.70 0.60 -9.20
N PHE A 115 9.91 0.85 -10.24
CA PHE A 115 10.39 1.03 -11.62
C PHE A 115 9.84 2.31 -12.19
N LYS A 116 10.69 3.06 -12.89
CA LYS A 116 10.27 4.32 -13.51
C LYS A 116 9.19 4.07 -14.56
N TYR A 117 8.11 4.82 -14.46
CA TYR A 117 7.00 4.73 -15.41
C TYR A 117 6.95 6.00 -16.24
N GLU A 118 7.23 5.89 -17.52
CA GLU A 118 7.20 7.01 -18.47
C GLU A 118 6.64 6.55 -19.81
N ASN A 119 5.88 7.43 -20.46
CA ASN A 119 5.34 7.18 -21.79
C ASN A 119 4.58 5.86 -21.90
N GLY A 120 3.84 5.51 -20.85
CA GLY A 120 3.04 4.29 -20.81
C GLY A 120 3.81 3.00 -20.58
N LYS A 121 5.09 3.10 -20.21
CA LYS A 121 5.96 1.93 -20.03
C LYS A 121 6.78 2.03 -18.75
N TYR A 122 7.04 0.86 -18.16
CA TYR A 122 8.01 0.74 -17.08
C TYR A 122 9.40 0.51 -17.66
N ASP A 123 10.38 1.22 -17.13
CA ASP A 123 11.80 0.96 -17.41
C ASP A 123 12.33 0.07 -16.30
N ILE A 124 12.52 -1.21 -16.59
CA ILE A 124 12.99 -2.19 -15.59
C ILE A 124 14.44 -1.99 -15.18
N LYS A 125 15.17 -1.13 -15.88
CA LYS A 125 16.55 -0.79 -15.53
C LYS A 125 16.64 0.46 -14.68
N ASP A 126 15.56 1.19 -14.53
CA ASP A 126 15.49 2.39 -13.70
C ASP A 126 14.71 2.09 -12.43
N VAL A 127 15.44 1.71 -11.39
CA VAL A 127 14.91 1.28 -10.09
C VAL A 127 15.13 2.40 -9.08
N GLY A 128 14.06 2.78 -8.37
CA GLY A 128 14.07 3.93 -7.46
C GLY A 128 14.11 3.58 -5.98
N VAL A 129 14.65 2.42 -5.61
CA VAL A 129 14.72 1.99 -4.20
C VAL A 129 15.96 2.48 -3.46
N ASP A 130 16.91 3.08 -4.19
CA ASP A 130 18.18 3.56 -3.62
C ASP A 130 18.38 5.05 -3.90
N ASN A 131 17.34 5.78 -4.27
CA ASN A 131 17.43 7.21 -4.47
C ASN A 131 17.31 7.98 -3.14
N ALA A 132 17.50 9.28 -3.16
CA ALA A 132 17.48 10.11 -1.95
C ALA A 132 16.15 10.04 -1.23
N GLY A 133 15.03 10.01 -1.96
CA GLY A 133 13.70 9.94 -1.37
C GLY A 133 13.42 8.61 -0.67
N ALA A 134 13.82 7.50 -1.28
CA ALA A 134 13.68 6.19 -0.68
C ALA A 134 14.50 6.06 0.60
N LYS A 135 15.74 6.56 0.58
CA LYS A 135 16.61 6.58 1.76
C LYS A 135 16.02 7.44 2.87
N ALA A 136 15.46 8.60 2.55
CA ALA A 136 14.83 9.48 3.52
C ALA A 136 13.62 8.81 4.18
N GLY A 137 12.76 8.17 3.39
CA GLY A 137 11.59 7.47 3.91
C GLY A 137 11.97 6.30 4.82
N LEU A 138 12.93 5.49 4.40
CA LEU A 138 13.38 4.36 5.19
C LEU A 138 14.10 4.82 6.47
N THR A 139 14.89 5.88 6.40
CA THR A 139 15.54 6.48 7.58
C THR A 139 14.49 6.95 8.58
N PHE A 140 13.45 7.62 8.11
CA PHE A 140 12.36 8.07 8.97
C PHE A 140 11.69 6.88 9.68
N LEU A 141 11.41 5.81 8.95
CA LEU A 141 10.82 4.59 9.51
C LEU A 141 11.74 3.99 10.60
N VAL A 142 13.02 3.86 10.31
CA VAL A 142 13.99 3.32 11.28
C VAL A 142 14.07 4.22 12.51
N ASP A 143 14.04 5.54 12.34
CA ASP A 143 14.07 6.48 13.46
C ASP A 143 12.81 6.38 14.33
N LEU A 144 11.63 6.15 13.76
CA LEU A 144 10.43 5.90 14.54
C LEU A 144 10.60 4.67 15.45
N ILE A 145 11.27 3.65 14.96
CA ILE A 145 11.57 2.44 15.74
C ILE A 145 12.65 2.72 16.79
N LYS A 146 13.76 3.34 16.42
CA LYS A 146 14.85 3.66 17.34
C LYS A 146 14.40 4.54 18.49
N ASN A 147 13.50 5.48 18.20
CA ASN A 147 12.96 6.40 19.21
C ASN A 147 11.75 5.84 19.95
N LYS A 148 11.45 4.56 19.75
CA LYS A 148 10.39 3.81 20.43
C LYS A 148 8.98 4.33 20.18
N HIS A 149 8.76 4.97 19.04
CA HIS A 149 7.42 5.35 18.59
C HIS A 149 6.70 4.18 17.95
N MET A 150 7.44 3.21 17.43
CA MET A 150 6.90 1.95 16.90
C MET A 150 7.82 0.80 17.30
N ASN A 151 7.26 -0.41 17.34
CA ASN A 151 8.00 -1.63 17.58
C ASN A 151 8.24 -2.36 16.26
N ALA A 152 9.48 -2.73 15.97
CA ALA A 152 9.85 -3.42 14.73
C ALA A 152 9.09 -4.73 14.51
N ASP A 153 8.63 -5.37 15.58
CA ASP A 153 7.92 -6.66 15.52
C ASP A 153 6.43 -6.53 15.20
N THR A 154 5.90 -5.32 15.11
CA THR A 154 4.49 -5.10 14.83
C THR A 154 4.12 -5.71 13.48
N ASP A 155 3.13 -6.60 13.49
CA ASP A 155 2.59 -7.23 12.28
C ASP A 155 1.14 -6.81 12.05
N TYR A 156 0.47 -7.42 11.07
CA TYR A 156 -0.91 -7.10 10.72
C TYR A 156 -1.85 -7.28 11.91
N SER A 157 -1.78 -8.43 12.56
CA SER A 157 -2.70 -8.79 13.66
C SER A 157 -2.50 -7.93 14.90
N ILE A 158 -1.25 -7.65 15.25
CA ILE A 158 -0.92 -6.79 16.40
C ILE A 158 -1.45 -5.37 16.17
N ALA A 159 -1.22 -4.81 14.99
CA ALA A 159 -1.69 -3.46 14.67
C ALA A 159 -3.21 -3.39 14.62
N GLU A 160 -3.86 -4.37 13.99
CA GLU A 160 -5.31 -4.43 13.89
C GLU A 160 -5.96 -4.50 15.28
N ALA A 161 -5.46 -5.37 16.14
CA ALA A 161 -5.98 -5.51 17.50
C ALA A 161 -5.81 -4.20 18.29
N ALA A 162 -4.66 -3.56 18.20
CA ALA A 162 -4.40 -2.31 18.92
C ALA A 162 -5.32 -1.19 18.46
N PHE A 163 -5.50 -1.03 17.16
CA PHE A 163 -6.39 0.01 16.62
C PHE A 163 -7.85 -0.27 17.00
N ASN A 164 -8.30 -1.50 16.85
CA ASN A 164 -9.69 -1.87 17.13
C ASN A 164 -10.04 -1.75 18.61
N LYS A 165 -9.06 -1.89 19.50
CA LYS A 165 -9.26 -1.72 20.96
C LYS A 165 -9.09 -0.27 21.42
N GLY A 166 -8.75 0.66 20.52
CA GLY A 166 -8.52 2.05 20.88
C GLY A 166 -7.21 2.29 21.62
N GLU A 167 -6.21 1.45 21.41
CA GLU A 167 -4.88 1.58 22.05
C GLU A 167 -3.93 2.43 21.23
N THR A 168 -4.14 2.55 19.93
CA THR A 168 -3.36 3.39 19.03
C THR A 168 -4.28 4.31 18.23
N ALA A 169 -3.81 5.52 17.98
CA ALA A 169 -4.65 6.54 17.34
C ALA A 169 -4.77 6.37 15.83
N MET A 170 -3.79 5.76 15.19
CA MET A 170 -3.74 5.62 13.74
C MET A 170 -3.23 4.24 13.31
N THR A 171 -3.67 3.84 12.14
CA THR A 171 -3.14 2.66 11.45
C THR A 171 -3.11 2.93 9.95
N ILE A 172 -2.45 2.07 9.20
CA ILE A 172 -2.45 2.08 7.74
C ILE A 172 -3.05 0.76 7.29
N ASN A 173 -4.11 0.83 6.49
CA ASN A 173 -4.77 -0.37 5.98
C ASN A 173 -5.61 -0.04 4.74
N GLY A 174 -6.16 -1.08 4.13
CA GLY A 174 -7.01 -0.97 2.96
C GLY A 174 -8.50 -0.85 3.32
N PRO A 175 -9.34 -0.77 2.28
CA PRO A 175 -10.79 -0.54 2.49
C PRO A 175 -11.53 -1.74 3.06
N TRP A 176 -10.89 -2.91 3.09
CA TRP A 176 -11.50 -4.12 3.63
C TRP A 176 -11.80 -4.01 5.12
#